data_aa4859d7573019920ef1136bfe908908
#
_entry.id   aa4859d7573019920ef1136bfe908908
#
_cell.length_a   1.000
_cell.length_b   1.000
_cell.length_c   1.000
_cell.angle_alpha   90.00
_cell.angle_beta   90.00
_cell.angle_gamma   90.00
#
_symmetry.space_group_name_H-M   'P 1'
#
loop_
_entity.id
_entity.type
_entity.pdbx_description
1 polymer ?
#
loop_
_entity_poly.entity_id
_entity_poly.type
_entity_poly.pdbx_seq_one_letter_code
_entity_poly.pdbx_strand_id
1 'polypeptide(L)'
;MRVSMLRTWAACLLCFALAIGTPTAAEKREKSDSESYVAPKGKAVVVLVRNRALLGTVKFRIIDQKRRCYGVLKGRSHVGMVIKPGKHKLYILAAKRLIQAERVDANVAAGRSYIIETRPRAKMKERVDVETVRRGTPRFDEATHWIAGTKSISRNLSECTQWVAKKSSKVSAAITAAEQEWEMSGDFYQNARTLTPKDGRTKSEILDL
;
A
#
# COMPACT_ATOMS: atom_id res chain seq x y z
N MET A 1 20.52 39.40 76.01
CA MET A 1 19.92 38.40 75.13
C MET A 1 20.46 38.65 73.72
N ARG A 2 21.34 37.73 73.26
CA ARG A 2 21.97 37.81 71.95
C ARG A 2 21.40 36.70 71.06
N VAL A 3 20.83 37.07 69.95
CA VAL A 3 20.40 36.09 68.95
C VAL A 3 21.33 36.17 67.78
N SER A 4 22.00 35.07 67.50
CA SER A 4 22.97 34.90 66.40
C SER A 4 22.26 34.55 65.13
N MET A 5 22.51 35.31 64.05
CA MET A 5 22.04 34.98 62.70
C MET A 5 23.10 34.18 61.94
N LEU A 6 22.82 32.92 61.67
CA LEU A 6 23.57 32.13 60.68
C LEU A 6 23.03 32.42 59.27
N ARG A 7 23.93 32.87 58.43
CA ARG A 7 23.70 32.97 56.96
C ARG A 7 24.12 31.68 56.30
N THR A 8 23.18 30.95 55.76
CA THR A 8 23.42 29.79 54.87
C THR A 8 23.40 30.26 53.43
N TRP A 9 24.52 30.08 52.77
CA TRP A 9 24.68 30.30 51.33
C TRP A 9 24.22 29.00 50.63
N ALA A 10 23.16 29.11 49.81
CA ALA A 10 22.75 28.02 48.94
C ALA A 10 23.40 28.23 47.55
N ALA A 11 24.30 27.33 47.21
CA ALA A 11 24.91 27.28 45.88
C ALA A 11 23.91 26.78 44.83
N CYS A 12 23.55 27.65 43.87
CA CYS A 12 22.76 27.28 42.70
C CYS A 12 23.65 26.53 41.69
N LEU A 13 23.55 25.20 41.69
CA LEU A 13 24.09 24.38 40.60
C LEU A 13 23.15 24.47 39.40
N LEU A 14 23.58 25.19 38.36
CA LEU A 14 22.96 25.18 37.06
C LEU A 14 23.19 23.81 36.41
N CYS A 15 22.19 22.95 36.42
CA CYS A 15 22.12 21.79 35.56
C CYS A 15 21.78 22.20 34.14
N PHE A 16 22.80 22.31 33.28
CA PHE A 16 22.62 22.34 31.83
C PHE A 16 22.16 20.93 31.39
N ALA A 17 20.86 20.72 31.34
CA ALA A 17 20.29 19.55 30.69
C ALA A 17 20.46 19.69 29.18
N LEU A 18 21.44 18.99 28.61
CA LEU A 18 21.54 18.75 27.17
C LEU A 18 20.25 18.02 26.75
N ALA A 19 19.33 18.76 26.14
CA ALA A 19 18.17 18.21 25.48
C ALA A 19 18.65 17.45 24.23
N ILE A 20 19.01 16.18 24.40
CA ILE A 20 19.16 15.24 23.29
C ILE A 20 17.74 15.09 22.73
N GLY A 21 17.44 15.80 21.65
CA GLY A 21 16.17 15.74 20.96
C GLY A 21 15.89 14.30 20.55
N THR A 22 14.99 13.63 21.25
CA THR A 22 14.44 12.36 20.78
C THR A 22 13.68 12.64 19.47
N PRO A 23 13.91 11.86 18.41
CA PRO A 23 13.18 12.06 17.16
C PRO A 23 11.68 12.00 17.44
N THR A 24 10.95 12.96 16.91
CA THR A 24 9.49 13.04 17.11
C THR A 24 8.82 11.81 16.53
N ALA A 25 7.71 11.39 17.12
CA ALA A 25 6.96 10.21 16.68
C ALA A 25 6.52 10.30 15.20
N ALA A 26 6.42 11.51 14.65
CA ALA A 26 6.15 11.75 13.24
C ALA A 26 7.33 11.36 12.35
N GLU A 27 8.56 11.77 12.68
CA GLU A 27 9.78 11.45 11.93
C GLU A 27 10.08 9.94 11.93
N LYS A 28 9.82 9.28 13.06
CA LYS A 28 9.96 7.81 13.17
C LYS A 28 8.91 7.05 12.37
N ARG A 29 7.72 7.64 12.17
CA ARG A 29 6.63 7.05 11.39
C ARG A 29 6.86 7.17 9.89
N GLU A 30 7.35 8.31 9.42
CA GLU A 30 7.65 8.58 8.00
C GLU A 30 8.79 7.68 7.50
N LYS A 31 9.85 7.53 8.29
CA LYS A 31 10.98 6.64 7.98
C LYS A 31 10.60 5.15 8.01
N SER A 32 9.68 4.74 8.89
CA SER A 32 9.16 3.36 8.94
C SER A 32 8.31 3.01 7.72
N ASP A 33 7.58 3.96 7.16
CA ASP A 33 6.68 3.72 6.03
C ASP A 33 7.44 3.60 4.70
N SER A 34 8.46 4.43 4.45
CA SER A 34 9.30 4.34 3.24
C SER A 34 10.15 3.05 3.19
N GLU A 35 10.72 2.63 4.30
CA GLU A 35 11.44 1.35 4.40
C GLU A 35 10.55 0.13 4.10
N SER A 36 9.26 0.21 4.35
CA SER A 36 8.31 -0.88 4.09
C SER A 36 8.06 -1.14 2.59
N TYR A 37 8.47 -0.21 1.72
CA TYR A 37 8.31 -0.35 0.25
C TYR A 37 9.59 -0.74 -0.46
N VAL A 38 10.71 -0.80 0.22
CA VAL A 38 11.95 -1.35 -0.32
C VAL A 38 11.84 -2.88 -0.38
N ALA A 39 12.06 -3.44 -1.57
CA ALA A 39 11.98 -4.88 -1.74
C ALA A 39 13.10 -5.60 -0.95
N PRO A 40 12.76 -6.57 -0.08
CA PRO A 40 13.76 -7.40 0.59
C PRO A 40 14.60 -8.19 -0.42
N LYS A 41 15.81 -8.60 -0.02
CA LYS A 41 16.70 -9.41 -0.86
C LYS A 41 15.98 -10.64 -1.42
N GLY A 42 16.04 -10.81 -2.74
CA GLY A 42 15.40 -11.94 -3.43
C GLY A 42 13.87 -11.89 -3.50
N LYS A 43 13.25 -10.77 -3.15
CA LYS A 43 11.80 -10.55 -3.22
C LYS A 43 11.48 -9.34 -4.09
N ALA A 44 10.20 -9.17 -4.39
CA ALA A 44 9.63 -7.95 -4.94
C ALA A 44 8.59 -7.39 -3.97
N VAL A 45 8.32 -6.09 -4.07
CA VAL A 45 7.20 -5.44 -3.39
C VAL A 45 6.22 -4.95 -4.44
N VAL A 46 4.94 -5.21 -4.23
CA VAL A 46 3.86 -4.57 -5.00
C VAL A 46 3.04 -3.72 -4.04
N VAL A 47 2.97 -2.44 -4.32
CA VAL A 47 2.20 -1.46 -3.55
C VAL A 47 0.89 -1.21 -4.26
N LEU A 48 -0.22 -1.53 -3.62
CA LEU A 48 -1.51 -1.04 -4.05
C LEU A 48 -1.81 0.29 -3.40
N VAL A 49 -2.15 1.28 -4.22
CA VAL A 49 -2.48 2.62 -3.74
C VAL A 49 -3.89 3.01 -4.19
N ARG A 50 -4.64 3.59 -3.28
CA ARG A 50 -5.91 4.26 -3.54
C ARG A 50 -5.76 5.73 -3.18
N ASN A 51 -5.40 6.55 -4.17
CA ASN A 51 -5.11 7.97 -3.97
C ASN A 51 -6.38 8.85 -3.92
N ARG A 52 -7.53 8.36 -4.39
CA ARG A 52 -8.81 9.10 -4.40
C ARG A 52 -9.83 8.49 -3.45
N ALA A 53 -10.47 9.35 -2.64
CA ALA A 53 -11.44 8.94 -1.62
C ALA A 53 -12.88 8.82 -2.13
N LEU A 54 -13.14 8.98 -3.42
CA LEU A 54 -14.49 8.87 -3.99
C LEU A 54 -15.14 7.56 -3.51
N LEU A 55 -16.25 7.64 -2.80
CA LEU A 55 -16.99 6.51 -2.23
C LEU A 55 -16.22 5.74 -1.13
N GLY A 56 -15.80 6.42 -0.07
CA GLY A 56 -14.99 5.91 1.05
C GLY A 56 -15.44 4.61 1.73
N THR A 57 -16.66 4.16 1.50
CA THR A 57 -17.25 2.96 2.11
C THR A 57 -16.86 1.63 1.43
N VAL A 58 -16.38 1.66 0.18
CA VAL A 58 -16.00 0.44 -0.55
C VAL A 58 -14.61 0.00 -0.11
N LYS A 59 -14.51 -1.23 0.39
CA LYS A 59 -13.24 -1.89 0.70
C LYS A 59 -12.74 -2.64 -0.53
N PHE A 60 -11.46 -2.47 -0.87
CA PHE A 60 -10.79 -3.28 -1.89
C PHE A 60 -9.94 -4.33 -1.19
N ARG A 61 -10.04 -5.58 -1.64
CA ARG A 61 -9.24 -6.70 -1.13
C ARG A 61 -8.36 -7.23 -2.24
N ILE A 62 -7.13 -7.56 -1.90
CA ILE A 62 -6.16 -8.09 -2.84
C ILE A 62 -5.95 -9.55 -2.51
N ILE A 63 -6.15 -10.40 -3.52
CA ILE A 63 -5.90 -11.83 -3.44
C ILE A 63 -5.11 -12.32 -4.66
N ASP A 64 -4.49 -13.48 -4.56
CA ASP A 64 -3.92 -14.19 -5.71
C ASP A 64 -4.86 -15.28 -6.25
N GLN A 65 -4.39 -15.98 -7.29
CA GLN A 65 -5.09 -17.11 -7.88
C GLN A 65 -5.37 -18.27 -6.90
N LYS A 66 -4.57 -18.39 -5.82
CA LYS A 66 -4.78 -19.35 -4.72
C LYS A 66 -5.67 -18.79 -3.61
N ARG A 67 -6.28 -17.61 -3.82
CA ARG A 67 -7.14 -16.87 -2.86
C ARG A 67 -6.42 -16.47 -1.57
N ARG A 68 -5.09 -16.41 -1.57
CA ARG A 68 -4.34 -15.85 -0.44
C ARG A 68 -4.54 -14.36 -0.41
N CYS A 69 -4.88 -13.83 0.76
CA CYS A 69 -5.06 -12.40 0.97
C CYS A 69 -3.73 -11.69 1.18
N TYR A 70 -3.61 -10.51 0.60
CA TYR A 70 -2.47 -9.61 0.76
C TYR A 70 -2.79 -8.31 1.48
N GLY A 71 -4.04 -7.91 1.54
CA GLY A 71 -4.46 -6.71 2.27
C GLY A 71 -5.87 -6.23 1.94
N VAL A 72 -6.28 -5.18 2.66
CA VAL A 72 -7.58 -4.52 2.51
C VAL A 72 -7.38 -3.02 2.44
N LEU A 73 -7.69 -2.38 1.32
CA LEU A 73 -7.67 -0.92 1.17
C LEU A 73 -8.99 -0.30 1.60
N LYS A 74 -8.91 0.80 2.37
CA LYS A 74 -10.07 1.59 2.86
C LYS A 74 -9.75 3.08 2.69
N GLY A 75 -10.62 3.84 2.03
CA GLY A 75 -10.43 5.28 1.85
C GLY A 75 -9.16 5.60 1.04
N ARG A 76 -8.54 6.72 1.31
CA ARG A 76 -7.21 7.08 0.77
C ARG A 76 -6.14 6.33 1.56
N SER A 77 -5.66 5.25 0.99
CA SER A 77 -4.69 4.40 1.66
C SER A 77 -3.86 3.59 0.67
N HIS A 78 -2.76 3.03 1.16
CA HIS A 78 -1.94 2.10 0.42
C HIS A 78 -1.54 0.91 1.27
N VAL A 79 -1.16 -0.19 0.62
CA VAL A 79 -0.65 -1.40 1.26
C VAL A 79 0.44 -2.03 0.40
N GLY A 80 1.58 -2.31 1.00
CA GLY A 80 2.66 -3.05 0.36
C GLY A 80 2.55 -4.55 0.58
N MET A 81 2.78 -5.35 -0.43
CA MET A 81 2.85 -6.80 -0.35
C MET A 81 4.17 -7.31 -0.87
N VAL A 82 4.85 -8.14 -0.06
CA VAL A 82 6.08 -8.81 -0.45
C VAL A 82 5.73 -10.11 -1.17
N ILE A 83 6.21 -10.27 -2.40
CA ILE A 83 5.97 -11.46 -3.22
C ILE A 83 7.27 -12.02 -3.77
N LYS A 84 7.25 -13.27 -4.25
CA LYS A 84 8.39 -13.87 -4.96
C LYS A 84 8.53 -13.24 -6.34
N PRO A 85 9.74 -13.15 -6.92
CA PRO A 85 9.90 -12.79 -8.33
C PRO A 85 9.18 -13.78 -9.26
N GLY A 86 8.83 -13.31 -10.44
CA GLY A 86 8.14 -14.10 -11.46
C GLY A 86 6.73 -13.63 -11.77
N LYS A 87 5.97 -14.49 -12.45
CA LYS A 87 4.60 -14.20 -12.92
C LYS A 87 3.56 -14.50 -11.84
N HIS A 88 2.66 -13.54 -11.61
CA HIS A 88 1.55 -13.64 -10.67
C HIS A 88 0.27 -13.14 -11.31
N LYS A 89 -0.85 -13.77 -11.00
CA LYS A 89 -2.18 -13.23 -11.22
C LYS A 89 -2.72 -12.71 -9.90
N LEU A 90 -3.03 -11.44 -9.86
CA LEU A 90 -3.62 -10.77 -8.70
C LEU A 90 -5.06 -10.35 -9.06
N TYR A 91 -5.94 -10.42 -8.07
CA TYR A 91 -7.32 -9.97 -8.21
C TYR A 91 -7.62 -8.92 -7.15
N ILE A 92 -8.10 -7.79 -7.61
CA ILE A 92 -8.57 -6.71 -6.75
C ILE A 92 -10.08 -6.80 -6.66
N LEU A 93 -10.57 -7.20 -5.49
CA LEU A 93 -12.00 -7.41 -5.23
C LEU A 93 -12.61 -6.14 -4.66
N ALA A 94 -13.63 -5.61 -5.31
CA ALA A 94 -14.52 -4.59 -4.76
C ALA A 94 -15.82 -5.27 -4.26
N ALA A 95 -16.24 -4.94 -3.04
CA ALA A 95 -17.43 -5.53 -2.47
C ALA A 95 -18.28 -4.49 -1.76
N LYS A 96 -19.50 -4.31 -2.23
CA LYS A 96 -20.57 -3.60 -1.55
C LYS A 96 -21.85 -4.47 -1.57
N ARG A 97 -22.65 -4.43 -2.61
CA ARG A 97 -23.79 -5.32 -2.84
C ARG A 97 -23.38 -6.57 -3.60
N LEU A 98 -22.61 -6.37 -4.66
CA LEU A 98 -22.00 -7.42 -5.46
C LEU A 98 -20.50 -7.48 -5.18
N ILE A 99 -19.89 -8.63 -5.42
CA ILE A 99 -18.42 -8.79 -5.45
C ILE A 99 -18.02 -8.74 -6.91
N GLN A 100 -17.11 -7.84 -7.22
CA GLN A 100 -16.47 -7.73 -8.52
C GLN A 100 -14.98 -7.88 -8.36
N ALA A 101 -14.33 -8.42 -9.36
CA ALA A 101 -12.88 -8.60 -9.42
C ALA A 101 -12.33 -7.92 -10.66
N GLU A 102 -11.14 -7.32 -10.52
CA GLU A 102 -10.29 -6.91 -11.64
C GLU A 102 -9.02 -7.73 -11.59
N ARG A 103 -8.63 -8.30 -12.73
CA ARG A 103 -7.38 -9.06 -12.87
C ARG A 103 -6.22 -8.12 -13.15
N VAL A 104 -5.08 -8.41 -12.52
CA VAL A 104 -3.78 -7.80 -12.81
C VAL A 104 -2.76 -8.91 -13.02
N ASP A 105 -2.10 -8.90 -14.15
CA ASP A 105 -0.96 -9.77 -14.42
C ASP A 105 0.32 -9.05 -14.00
N ALA A 106 1.09 -9.65 -13.10
CA ALA A 106 2.29 -9.05 -12.55
C ALA A 106 3.50 -9.96 -12.81
N ASN A 107 4.38 -9.57 -13.72
CA ASN A 107 5.69 -10.18 -13.89
C ASN A 107 6.74 -9.30 -13.21
N VAL A 108 7.18 -9.70 -12.02
CA VAL A 108 8.00 -8.88 -11.13
C VAL A 108 9.41 -9.43 -10.96
N ALA A 109 10.40 -8.55 -10.96
CA ALA A 109 11.82 -8.87 -10.72
C ALA A 109 12.19 -8.72 -9.24
N ALA A 110 13.19 -9.47 -8.78
CA ALA A 110 13.74 -9.34 -7.45
C ALA A 110 14.37 -7.94 -7.22
N GLY A 111 14.28 -7.43 -6.00
CA GLY A 111 14.85 -6.15 -5.60
C GLY A 111 14.12 -4.93 -6.17
N ARG A 112 12.92 -5.13 -6.70
CA ARG A 112 12.12 -4.07 -7.33
C ARG A 112 10.79 -3.87 -6.62
N SER A 113 10.30 -2.63 -6.63
CA SER A 113 9.01 -2.23 -6.10
C SER A 113 8.11 -1.71 -7.21
N TYR A 114 6.88 -2.17 -7.23
CA TYR A 114 5.87 -1.91 -8.27
C TYR A 114 4.67 -1.22 -7.65
N ILE A 115 3.99 -0.39 -8.42
CA ILE A 115 2.81 0.34 -7.95
C ILE A 115 1.61 0.01 -8.83
N ILE A 116 0.48 -0.26 -8.20
CA ILE A 116 -0.83 -0.44 -8.82
C ILE A 116 -1.77 0.59 -8.23
N GLU A 117 -2.34 1.43 -9.07
CA GLU A 117 -3.38 2.36 -8.65
C GLU A 117 -4.76 1.69 -8.70
N THR A 118 -5.55 1.94 -7.68
CA THR A 118 -6.96 1.52 -7.64
C THR A 118 -7.86 2.73 -7.46
N ARG A 119 -8.89 2.82 -8.30
CA ARG A 119 -9.87 3.91 -8.27
C ARG A 119 -11.29 3.35 -8.23
N PRO A 120 -12.21 3.91 -7.44
CA PRO A 120 -13.62 3.58 -7.58
C PRO A 120 -14.15 4.20 -8.88
N ARG A 121 -14.86 3.44 -9.72
CA ARG A 121 -15.55 4.00 -10.88
C ARG A 121 -16.76 4.82 -10.44
N ALA A 122 -16.76 6.11 -10.78
CA ALA A 122 -17.79 7.06 -10.35
C ALA A 122 -19.21 6.70 -10.83
N LYS A 123 -19.36 6.18 -12.05
CA LYS A 123 -20.65 5.82 -12.65
C LYS A 123 -21.17 4.44 -12.24
N MET A 124 -20.29 3.56 -11.76
CA MET A 124 -20.66 2.22 -11.31
C MET A 124 -20.14 2.03 -9.89
N LYS A 125 -20.97 2.36 -8.90
CA LYS A 125 -20.62 2.43 -7.46
C LYS A 125 -19.96 1.17 -6.88
N GLU A 126 -19.89 0.10 -7.61
CA GLU A 126 -19.39 -1.20 -7.17
C GLU A 126 -18.15 -1.67 -7.94
N ARG A 127 -17.79 -1.01 -9.05
CA ARG A 127 -16.60 -1.36 -9.84
C ARG A 127 -15.36 -0.64 -9.34
N VAL A 128 -14.26 -1.36 -9.33
CA VAL A 128 -12.92 -0.81 -9.16
C VAL A 128 -12.32 -0.63 -10.56
N ASP A 129 -11.62 0.47 -10.76
CA ASP A 129 -10.74 0.65 -11.89
C ASP A 129 -9.31 0.44 -11.40
N VAL A 130 -8.57 -0.40 -12.11
CA VAL A 130 -7.21 -0.79 -11.74
C VAL A 130 -6.29 -0.44 -12.88
N GLU A 131 -5.18 0.21 -12.56
CA GLU A 131 -4.17 0.57 -13.52
C GLU A 131 -2.77 0.36 -12.95
N THR A 132 -1.92 -0.30 -13.73
CA THR A 132 -0.52 -0.47 -13.34
C THR A 132 0.28 0.79 -13.65
N VAL A 133 1.17 1.18 -12.75
CA VAL A 133 2.06 2.32 -12.95
C VAL A 133 3.26 1.85 -13.76
N ARG A 134 3.36 2.34 -14.99
CA ARG A 134 4.36 1.90 -15.96
C ARG A 134 5.48 2.92 -16.10
N ARG A 135 6.70 2.44 -16.18
CA ARG A 135 7.89 3.28 -16.43
C ARG A 135 7.76 4.01 -17.76
N GLY A 136 8.19 5.28 -17.80
CA GLY A 136 8.09 6.14 -18.99
C GLY A 136 6.72 6.78 -19.19
N THR A 137 5.82 6.67 -18.22
CA THR A 137 4.56 7.42 -18.20
C THR A 137 4.59 8.51 -17.13
N PRO A 138 3.88 9.64 -17.29
CA PRO A 138 3.80 10.69 -16.27
C PRO A 138 3.35 10.15 -14.90
N ARG A 139 2.53 9.10 -14.89
CA ARG A 139 2.06 8.42 -13.68
C ARG A 139 3.18 7.73 -12.90
N PHE A 140 4.27 7.37 -13.56
CA PHE A 140 5.40 6.78 -12.87
C PHE A 140 5.97 7.76 -11.84
N ASP A 141 6.16 9.01 -12.21
CA ASP A 141 6.71 10.04 -11.32
C ASP A 141 5.68 10.49 -10.27
N GLU A 142 4.40 10.61 -10.66
CA GLU A 142 3.32 10.99 -9.73
C GLU A 142 3.05 9.95 -8.64
N ALA A 143 3.29 8.67 -8.90
CA ALA A 143 2.90 7.57 -8.03
C ALA A 143 3.59 7.61 -6.66
N THR A 144 4.74 8.24 -6.57
CA THR A 144 5.48 8.46 -5.33
C THR A 144 4.72 9.43 -4.42
N HIS A 145 4.23 10.52 -4.98
CA HIS A 145 3.40 11.49 -4.25
C HIS A 145 2.08 10.86 -3.77
N TRP A 146 1.54 9.86 -4.49
CA TRP A 146 0.34 9.18 -4.02
C TRP A 146 0.59 8.36 -2.77
N ILE A 147 1.74 7.70 -2.68
CA ILE A 147 2.12 6.94 -1.48
C ILE A 147 2.31 7.91 -0.32
N ALA A 148 3.06 8.99 -0.50
CA ALA A 148 3.25 10.02 0.54
C ALA A 148 1.93 10.68 0.97
N GLY A 149 1.01 10.92 0.03
CA GLY A 149 -0.29 11.53 0.29
C GLY A 149 -1.39 10.61 0.82
N THR A 150 -1.10 9.32 1.06
CA THR A 150 -2.08 8.33 1.51
C THR A 150 -1.64 7.65 2.81
N LYS A 151 -2.59 7.11 3.57
CA LYS A 151 -2.30 6.44 4.83
C LYS A 151 -1.82 5.00 4.58
N SER A 152 -0.67 4.65 5.11
CA SER A 152 -0.25 3.25 5.21
C SER A 152 -1.23 2.48 6.08
N ILE A 153 -1.65 1.31 5.63
CA ILE A 153 -2.53 0.44 6.40
C ILE A 153 -1.83 -0.89 6.68
N SER A 154 -2.00 -1.37 7.90
CA SER A 154 -1.59 -2.71 8.25
C SER A 154 -2.36 -3.73 7.41
N ARG A 155 -1.67 -4.80 7.02
CA ARG A 155 -2.26 -5.91 6.25
C ARG A 155 -3.27 -6.67 7.11
N ASN A 156 -4.48 -6.24 7.24
CA ASN A 156 -5.47 -7.01 8.02
C ASN A 156 -5.80 -8.36 7.33
N LEU A 157 -4.80 -9.27 7.33
CA LEU A 157 -4.85 -10.54 6.60
C LEU A 157 -5.91 -11.46 7.17
N SER A 158 -6.11 -11.45 8.49
CA SER A 158 -7.13 -12.26 9.15
C SER A 158 -8.53 -11.88 8.70
N GLU A 159 -8.90 -10.58 8.75
CA GLU A 159 -10.19 -10.09 8.25
C GLU A 159 -10.40 -10.46 6.78
N CYS A 160 -9.36 -10.28 5.97
CA CYS A 160 -9.42 -10.57 4.54
C CYS A 160 -9.65 -12.08 4.29
N THR A 161 -8.86 -12.94 4.93
CA THR A 161 -8.95 -14.41 4.74
C THR A 161 -10.30 -14.94 5.19
N GLN A 162 -10.79 -14.52 6.35
CA GLN A 162 -12.12 -14.92 6.86
C GLN A 162 -13.23 -14.46 5.91
N TRP A 163 -13.11 -13.23 5.40
CA TRP A 163 -14.12 -12.71 4.46
C TRP A 163 -14.12 -13.50 3.15
N VAL A 164 -12.94 -13.82 2.58
CA VAL A 164 -12.81 -14.62 1.35
C VAL A 164 -13.39 -16.02 1.56
N ALA A 165 -13.10 -16.67 2.68
CA ALA A 165 -13.65 -17.98 3.03
C ALA A 165 -15.18 -17.93 3.15
N LYS A 166 -15.71 -16.96 3.90
CA LYS A 166 -17.16 -16.78 4.10
C LYS A 166 -17.92 -16.49 2.79
N LYS A 167 -17.27 -15.89 1.80
CA LYS A 167 -17.86 -15.49 0.51
C LYS A 167 -17.31 -16.29 -0.67
N SER A 168 -16.78 -17.49 -0.42
CA SER A 168 -16.00 -18.28 -1.39
C SER A 168 -16.67 -18.47 -2.74
N SER A 169 -17.95 -18.82 -2.79
CA SER A 169 -18.70 -18.99 -4.04
C SER A 169 -18.84 -17.70 -4.85
N LYS A 170 -19.17 -16.58 -4.16
CA LYS A 170 -19.29 -15.26 -4.80
C LYS A 170 -17.93 -14.73 -5.26
N VAL A 171 -16.86 -14.99 -4.50
CA VAL A 171 -15.47 -14.64 -4.87
C VAL A 171 -15.07 -15.45 -6.10
N SER A 172 -15.39 -16.77 -6.15
CA SER A 172 -15.11 -17.59 -7.32
C SER A 172 -15.81 -17.08 -8.56
N ALA A 173 -17.10 -16.77 -8.46
CA ALA A 173 -17.87 -16.23 -9.59
C ALA A 173 -17.27 -14.90 -10.09
N ALA A 174 -16.86 -14.02 -9.16
CA ALA A 174 -16.22 -12.76 -9.52
C ALA A 174 -14.87 -12.96 -10.22
N ILE A 175 -14.05 -13.91 -9.77
CA ILE A 175 -12.78 -14.25 -10.42
C ILE A 175 -13.04 -14.83 -11.82
N THR A 176 -13.98 -15.76 -11.97
CA THR A 176 -14.35 -16.31 -13.28
C THR A 176 -14.78 -15.21 -14.25
N ALA A 177 -15.62 -14.29 -13.80
CA ALA A 177 -16.03 -13.15 -14.61
C ALA A 177 -14.85 -12.25 -15.02
N ALA A 178 -13.90 -12.00 -14.10
CA ALA A 178 -12.70 -11.23 -14.41
C ALA A 178 -11.76 -11.95 -15.41
N GLU A 179 -11.65 -13.28 -15.33
CA GLU A 179 -10.91 -14.08 -16.32
C GLU A 179 -11.58 -13.99 -17.70
N GLN A 180 -12.90 -14.12 -17.79
CA GLN A 180 -13.65 -14.00 -19.04
C GLN A 180 -13.53 -12.58 -19.63
N GLU A 181 -13.63 -11.53 -18.79
CA GLU A 181 -13.44 -10.14 -19.22
C GLU A 181 -12.02 -9.94 -19.76
N TRP A 182 -11.02 -10.55 -19.12
CA TRP A 182 -9.63 -10.50 -19.57
C TRP A 182 -9.45 -11.15 -20.94
N GLU A 183 -9.97 -12.34 -21.16
CA GLU A 183 -9.85 -13.06 -22.43
C GLU A 183 -10.60 -12.36 -23.59
N MET A 184 -11.71 -11.70 -23.28
CA MET A 184 -12.48 -10.93 -24.27
C MET A 184 -11.94 -9.52 -24.52
N SER A 185 -11.03 -9.03 -23.65
CA SER A 185 -10.49 -7.68 -23.78
C SER A 185 -9.34 -7.61 -24.77
N GLY A 186 -9.24 -6.50 -25.47
CA GLY A 186 -8.09 -6.22 -26.35
C GLY A 186 -6.83 -5.83 -25.56
N ASP A 187 -5.73 -5.78 -26.30
CA ASP A 187 -4.38 -5.49 -25.77
C ASP A 187 -4.29 -4.22 -24.93
N PHE A 188 -5.03 -3.19 -25.30
CA PHE A 188 -5.05 -1.93 -24.53
C PHE A 188 -5.50 -2.13 -23.08
N TYR A 189 -6.57 -2.90 -22.88
CA TYR A 189 -7.08 -3.20 -21.55
C TYR A 189 -6.09 -4.07 -20.75
N GLN A 190 -5.58 -5.13 -21.38
CA GLN A 190 -4.63 -6.06 -20.76
C GLN A 190 -3.33 -5.35 -20.42
N ASN A 191 -2.78 -4.55 -21.33
CA ASN A 191 -1.56 -3.79 -21.12
C ASN A 191 -1.67 -2.80 -19.95
N ALA A 192 -2.82 -2.11 -19.79
CA ALA A 192 -3.05 -1.19 -18.70
C ALA A 192 -3.06 -1.88 -17.31
N ARG A 193 -3.21 -3.21 -17.28
CA ARG A 193 -3.29 -4.05 -16.08
C ARG A 193 -2.14 -5.07 -15.97
N THR A 194 -1.10 -4.87 -16.76
CA THR A 194 0.07 -5.75 -16.76
C THR A 194 1.29 -5.00 -16.22
N LEU A 195 1.92 -5.55 -15.18
CA LEU A 195 3.25 -5.14 -14.72
C LEU A 195 4.32 -5.98 -15.39
N THR A 196 5.36 -5.32 -15.88
CA THR A 196 6.56 -5.95 -16.43
C THR A 196 7.76 -5.69 -15.52
N PRO A 197 8.85 -6.47 -15.64
CA PRO A 197 10.07 -6.21 -14.85
C PRO A 197 10.62 -4.79 -15.00
N LYS A 198 10.37 -4.13 -16.13
CA LYS A 198 10.83 -2.76 -16.42
C LYS A 198 10.10 -1.70 -15.58
N ASP A 199 8.87 -1.97 -15.15
CA ASP A 199 8.04 -1.03 -14.40
C ASP A 199 8.45 -0.92 -12.93
N GLY A 200 9.34 -1.80 -12.47
CA GLY A 200 9.80 -1.82 -11.09
C GLY A 200 10.79 -0.70 -10.77
N ARG A 201 10.62 -0.08 -9.60
CA ARG A 201 11.52 0.91 -9.02
C ARG A 201 12.65 0.23 -8.27
N THR A 202 13.84 0.80 -8.33
CA THR A 202 14.99 0.42 -7.51
C THR A 202 14.84 0.92 -6.07
N LYS A 203 15.74 0.47 -5.20
CA LYS A 203 15.82 0.97 -3.81
C LYS A 203 16.05 2.49 -3.76
N SER A 204 16.95 3.03 -4.58
CA SER A 204 17.20 4.48 -4.65
C SER A 204 15.94 5.24 -5.07
N GLU A 205 15.27 4.82 -6.15
CA GLU A 205 14.02 5.44 -6.63
C GLU A 205 12.84 5.36 -5.64
N ILE A 206 12.95 4.58 -4.57
CA ILE A 206 11.96 4.50 -3.49
C ILE A 206 12.39 5.34 -2.29
N LEU A 207 13.69 5.45 -2.01
CA LEU A 207 14.19 6.20 -0.83
C LEU A 207 14.33 7.70 -1.10
N ASP A 208 14.39 8.10 -2.37
CA ASP A 208 14.40 9.51 -2.78
C ASP A 208 12.99 10.16 -2.70
N LEU A 209 12.07 9.50 -1.98
CA LEU A 209 10.70 9.94 -1.66
C LEU A 209 10.64 10.58 -0.28
#